data_adf96facee3e40e7830ba7f74a279420
#
_entry.id   adf96facee3e40e7830ba7f74a279420
#
_cell.length_a   1.000
_cell.length_b   1.000
_cell.length_c   1.000
_cell.angle_alpha   90.00
_cell.angle_beta   90.00
_cell.angle_gamma   90.00
#
_symmetry.space_group_name_H-M   'P 1'
#
loop_
_entity.id
_entity.type
_entity.pdbx_description
1 polymer ?
#
loop_
_entity_poly.entity_id
_entity_poly.type
_entity_poly.pdbx_seq_one_letter_code
_entity_poly.pdbx_strand_id
1 'polypeptide(L)'
;MPEEDKTNLRTRDELMAKIAVSMGGRAAEEVIMHTMTNGASQDIQEATNIARNMVAMYGMSDEFGMMALASRRNQYLDGGYGMDCAQDTAAAMDRAVKEILDRCYKQAVATLEESREDMDKVVAYLLEKETITGAEMVAILEGRDPALADRYPDPEQKREKHTPTVSAAPDPIPLG
;
A
#
# COMPACT_ATOMS: atom_id res chain seq x y z
N MET A 1 18.81 8.58 22.82
CA MET A 1 17.35 8.63 22.58
C MET A 1 16.99 7.32 21.90
N PRO A 2 16.08 6.51 22.42
CA PRO A 2 15.66 5.30 21.74
C PRO A 2 14.90 5.70 20.48
N GLU A 3 15.29 5.12 19.33
CA GLU A 3 14.49 5.15 18.13
C GLU A 3 13.10 4.58 18.47
N GLU A 4 12.06 5.34 18.17
CA GLU A 4 10.69 4.84 18.27
C GLU A 4 10.60 3.59 17.39
N ASP A 5 10.40 2.45 18.02
CA ASP A 5 10.01 1.21 17.37
C ASP A 5 8.78 1.51 16.52
N LYS A 6 9.00 1.68 15.22
CA LYS A 6 7.92 1.72 14.23
C LYS A 6 7.25 0.35 14.34
N THR A 7 6.19 0.29 15.11
CA THR A 7 5.36 -0.91 15.24
C THR A 7 5.00 -1.36 13.84
N ASN A 8 5.45 -2.56 13.45
CA ASN A 8 5.17 -3.19 12.15
C ASN A 8 3.69 -3.60 11.98
N LEU A 9 2.81 -3.00 12.80
CA LEU A 9 1.37 -3.22 12.74
C LEU A 9 0.80 -2.40 11.58
N ARG A 10 0.16 -3.08 10.65
CA ARG A 10 -0.52 -2.47 9.51
C ARG A 10 -2.00 -2.83 9.55
N THR A 11 -2.83 -1.85 9.28
CA THR A 11 -4.27 -2.02 9.14
C THR A 11 -4.61 -2.68 7.80
N ARG A 12 -5.84 -3.20 7.67
CA ARG A 12 -6.37 -3.73 6.40
C ARG A 12 -6.31 -2.67 5.30
N ASP A 13 -6.71 -1.43 5.62
CA ASP A 13 -6.75 -0.34 4.65
C ASP A 13 -5.36 0.07 4.17
N GLU A 14 -4.36 0.08 5.05
CA GLU A 14 -2.96 0.33 4.67
C GLU A 14 -2.41 -0.77 3.76
N LEU A 15 -2.76 -2.03 4.00
CA LEU A 15 -2.36 -3.13 3.13
C LEU A 15 -3.06 -3.07 1.77
N MET A 16 -4.36 -2.74 1.74
CA MET A 16 -5.11 -2.51 0.50
C MET A 16 -4.51 -1.35 -0.31
N ALA A 17 -4.19 -0.23 0.35
CA ALA A 17 -3.52 0.89 -0.30
C ALA A 17 -2.15 0.49 -0.85
N LYS A 18 -1.37 -0.30 -0.12
CA LYS A 18 -0.08 -0.80 -0.61
C LYS A 18 -0.23 -1.68 -1.84
N ILE A 19 -1.23 -2.57 -1.89
CA ILE A 19 -1.54 -3.36 -3.09
C ILE A 19 -1.90 -2.44 -4.26
N ALA A 20 -2.74 -1.42 -4.05
CA ALA A 20 -3.13 -0.48 -5.10
C ALA A 20 -1.92 0.29 -5.65
N VAL A 21 -0.98 0.71 -4.79
CA VAL A 21 0.28 1.36 -5.19
C VAL A 21 1.14 0.41 -6.05
N SER A 22 1.31 -0.85 -5.62
CA SER A 22 2.05 -1.85 -6.40
C SER A 22 1.41 -2.11 -7.77
N MET A 23 0.07 -2.04 -7.87
CA MET A 23 -0.64 -2.19 -9.14
C MET A 23 -0.59 -0.94 -10.03
N GLY A 24 -0.13 0.20 -9.49
CA GLY A 24 -0.11 1.49 -10.19
C GLY A 24 0.71 1.47 -11.47
N GLY A 25 1.86 0.80 -11.48
CA GLY A 25 2.71 0.66 -12.67
C GLY A 25 1.96 -0.03 -13.82
N ARG A 26 1.31 -1.16 -13.55
CA ARG A 26 0.50 -1.90 -14.53
C ARG A 26 -0.70 -1.08 -15.00
N ALA A 27 -1.39 -0.41 -14.10
CA ALA A 27 -2.52 0.44 -14.43
C ALA A 27 -2.10 1.62 -15.32
N ALA A 28 -0.93 2.22 -15.08
CA ALA A 28 -0.38 3.28 -15.92
C ALA A 28 -0.02 2.78 -17.33
N GLU A 29 0.58 1.59 -17.46
CA GLU A 29 0.82 0.99 -18.77
C GLU A 29 -0.47 0.83 -19.58
N GLU A 30 -1.55 0.35 -18.94
CA GLU A 30 -2.83 0.13 -19.61
C GLU A 30 -3.53 1.44 -19.97
N VAL A 31 -3.67 2.36 -19.00
CA VAL A 31 -4.44 3.61 -19.16
C VAL A 31 -3.73 4.63 -20.06
N ILE A 32 -2.39 4.71 -19.96
CA ILE A 32 -1.63 5.77 -20.61
C ILE A 32 -0.95 5.29 -21.89
N MET A 33 -0.32 4.13 -21.81
CA MET A 33 0.50 3.59 -22.89
C MET A 33 -0.27 2.62 -23.80
N HIS A 34 -1.46 2.19 -23.39
CA HIS A 34 -2.29 1.18 -24.07
C HIS A 34 -1.51 -0.10 -24.42
N THR A 35 -0.62 -0.51 -23.52
CA THR A 35 0.25 -1.67 -23.68
C THR A 35 0.39 -2.43 -22.38
N MET A 36 0.96 -3.62 -22.45
CA MET A 36 1.31 -4.42 -21.29
C MET A 36 2.72 -4.94 -21.46
N THR A 37 3.59 -4.64 -20.51
CA THR A 37 4.96 -5.14 -20.49
C THR A 37 5.18 -6.11 -19.33
N ASN A 38 6.34 -6.74 -19.28
CA ASN A 38 6.76 -7.56 -18.15
C ASN A 38 7.36 -6.74 -17.00
N GLY A 39 7.44 -5.40 -17.11
CA GLY A 39 8.03 -4.52 -16.12
C GLY A 39 7.34 -4.58 -14.76
N ALA A 40 6.02 -4.74 -14.76
CA ALA A 40 5.20 -4.82 -13.54
C ALA A 40 5.21 -6.21 -12.85
N SER A 41 6.03 -7.18 -13.30
CA SER A 41 5.98 -8.56 -12.79
C SER A 41 6.31 -8.67 -11.30
N GLN A 42 7.29 -7.89 -10.81
CA GLN A 42 7.67 -7.89 -9.40
C GLN A 42 6.59 -7.25 -8.54
N ASP A 43 6.00 -6.15 -8.99
CA ASP A 43 4.91 -5.46 -8.28
C ASP A 43 3.67 -6.34 -8.15
N ILE A 44 3.31 -7.07 -9.21
CA ILE A 44 2.22 -8.05 -9.19
C ILE A 44 2.50 -9.15 -8.18
N GLN A 45 3.74 -9.62 -8.10
CA GLN A 45 4.16 -10.66 -7.18
C GLN A 45 4.08 -10.18 -5.73
N GLU A 46 4.56 -8.96 -5.44
CA GLU A 46 4.46 -8.34 -4.12
C GLU A 46 2.99 -8.15 -3.70
N ALA A 47 2.17 -7.58 -4.56
CA ALA A 47 0.74 -7.40 -4.33
C ALA A 47 0.03 -8.73 -4.02
N THR A 48 0.34 -9.78 -4.79
CA THR A 48 -0.22 -11.12 -4.58
C THR A 48 0.19 -11.69 -3.21
N ASN A 49 1.45 -11.52 -2.80
CA ASN A 49 1.93 -11.98 -1.51
C ASN A 49 1.23 -11.25 -0.35
N ILE A 50 1.03 -9.93 -0.47
CA ILE A 50 0.31 -9.14 0.54
C ILE A 50 -1.14 -9.64 0.65
N ALA A 51 -1.86 -9.74 -0.47
CA ALA A 51 -3.24 -10.21 -0.50
C ALA A 51 -3.39 -11.62 0.07
N ARG A 52 -2.47 -12.51 -0.26
CA ARG A 52 -2.44 -13.89 0.27
C ARG A 52 -2.23 -13.91 1.78
N ASN A 53 -1.34 -13.08 2.32
CA ASN A 53 -1.13 -12.97 3.76
C ASN A 53 -2.37 -12.39 4.47
N MET A 54 -3.05 -11.41 3.87
CA MET A 54 -4.29 -10.84 4.42
C MET A 54 -5.37 -11.91 4.59
N VAL A 55 -5.55 -12.77 3.58
CA VAL A 55 -6.56 -13.84 3.59
C VAL A 55 -6.13 -15.01 4.48
N ALA A 56 -4.90 -15.50 4.32
CA ALA A 56 -4.48 -16.77 4.90
C ALA A 56 -3.93 -16.67 6.33
N MET A 57 -3.40 -15.51 6.72
CA MET A 57 -2.64 -15.38 7.98
C MET A 57 -3.18 -14.31 8.92
N TYR A 58 -3.73 -13.20 8.39
CA TYR A 58 -4.06 -12.04 9.23
C TYR A 58 -5.54 -11.99 9.62
N GLY A 59 -6.37 -12.93 9.13
CA GLY A 59 -7.81 -12.93 9.40
C GLY A 59 -8.53 -11.69 8.85
N MET A 60 -8.02 -11.11 7.76
CA MET A 60 -8.54 -9.89 7.15
C MET A 60 -9.50 -10.15 5.98
N SER A 61 -9.95 -11.41 5.80
CA SER A 61 -10.95 -11.80 4.81
C SER A 61 -12.33 -11.82 5.43
N ASP A 62 -13.31 -11.29 4.71
CA ASP A 62 -14.71 -11.34 5.14
C ASP A 62 -15.28 -12.78 5.05
N GLU A 63 -14.74 -13.61 4.15
CA GLU A 63 -15.18 -14.99 3.94
C GLU A 63 -14.65 -15.94 5.02
N PHE A 64 -13.38 -15.80 5.43
CA PHE A 64 -12.72 -16.71 6.34
C PHE A 64 -12.62 -16.17 7.78
N GLY A 65 -12.82 -14.87 7.97
CA GLY A 65 -12.75 -14.23 9.28
C GLY A 65 -11.41 -14.47 10.00
N MET A 66 -11.49 -14.92 11.24
CA MET A 66 -10.34 -15.13 12.13
C MET A 66 -9.67 -16.50 11.96
N MET A 67 -9.90 -17.20 10.86
CA MET A 67 -9.29 -18.50 10.59
C MET A 67 -7.91 -18.32 9.95
N ALA A 68 -6.87 -18.93 10.50
CA ALA A 68 -5.57 -19.05 9.87
C ALA A 68 -5.55 -20.27 8.94
N LEU A 69 -5.40 -20.04 7.66
CA LEU A 69 -5.44 -21.07 6.59
C LEU A 69 -4.04 -21.53 6.16
N ALA A 70 -3.00 -20.80 6.56
CA ALA A 70 -1.62 -21.13 6.29
C ALA A 70 -0.74 -20.82 7.49
N SER A 71 0.27 -21.64 7.72
CA SER A 71 1.30 -21.42 8.72
C SER A 71 2.64 -21.11 8.07
N ARG A 72 3.47 -20.29 8.73
CA ARG A 72 4.87 -20.13 8.34
C ARG A 72 5.60 -21.42 8.67
N ARG A 73 5.82 -22.27 7.69
CA ARG A 73 6.76 -23.38 7.83
C ARG A 73 8.19 -22.84 7.86
N ASN A 74 9.00 -23.37 8.77
CA ASN A 74 10.39 -22.97 8.95
C ASN A 74 11.11 -22.93 7.59
N GLN A 75 11.64 -21.74 7.27
CA GLN A 75 12.32 -21.37 6.04
C GLN A 75 13.55 -22.23 5.70
N TYR A 76 13.96 -23.11 6.62
CA TYR A 76 15.16 -23.94 6.51
C TYR A 76 14.96 -25.27 5.76
N LEU A 77 13.72 -25.73 5.55
CA LEU A 77 13.49 -27.06 4.98
C LEU A 77 12.70 -27.05 3.66
N ASP A 78 11.90 -26.03 3.36
CA ASP A 78 11.14 -26.04 2.11
C ASP A 78 10.52 -24.64 1.90
N GLY A 79 11.18 -23.69 1.39
CA GLY A 79 10.85 -22.26 1.24
C GLY A 79 9.39 -21.89 0.86
N GLY A 80 8.40 -22.66 1.29
CA GLY A 80 6.98 -22.56 0.98
C GLY A 80 6.09 -22.40 2.20
N TYR A 81 4.94 -21.77 2.01
CA TYR A 81 3.83 -21.78 2.96
C TYR A 81 3.17 -23.16 2.94
N GLY A 82 3.09 -23.82 4.10
CA GLY A 82 2.25 -25.03 4.25
C GLY A 82 0.77 -24.61 4.28
N MET A 83 -0.04 -25.17 3.40
CA MET A 83 -1.49 -25.02 3.44
C MET A 83 -2.05 -25.99 4.49
N ASP A 84 -2.71 -25.45 5.50
CA ASP A 84 -3.32 -26.21 6.60
C ASP A 84 -4.84 -26.30 6.42
N CYS A 85 -5.31 -26.45 5.16
CA CYS A 85 -6.74 -26.47 4.83
C CYS A 85 -7.06 -27.47 3.71
N ALA A 86 -8.34 -27.82 3.57
CA ALA A 86 -8.84 -28.66 2.49
C ALA A 86 -8.69 -27.98 1.12
N GLN A 87 -8.69 -28.77 0.03
CA GLN A 87 -8.54 -28.25 -1.33
C GLN A 87 -9.63 -27.24 -1.73
N ASP A 88 -10.87 -27.45 -1.32
CA ASP A 88 -11.96 -26.52 -1.59
C ASP A 88 -11.76 -25.18 -0.89
N THR A 89 -11.22 -25.20 0.33
CA THR A 89 -10.86 -24.00 1.08
C THR A 89 -9.69 -23.27 0.41
N ALA A 90 -8.70 -24.00 -0.11
CA ALA A 90 -7.60 -23.42 -0.85
C ALA A 90 -8.08 -22.71 -2.13
N ALA A 91 -9.01 -23.34 -2.86
CA ALA A 91 -9.61 -22.73 -4.05
C ALA A 91 -10.46 -21.49 -3.72
N ALA A 92 -11.17 -21.49 -2.58
CA ALA A 92 -11.91 -20.33 -2.10
C ALA A 92 -10.95 -19.19 -1.70
N MET A 93 -9.83 -19.53 -1.05
CA MET A 93 -8.78 -18.58 -0.72
C MET A 93 -8.19 -17.91 -1.96
N ASP A 94 -7.89 -18.66 -3.01
CA ASP A 94 -7.37 -18.10 -4.27
C ASP A 94 -8.39 -17.13 -4.92
N ARG A 95 -9.70 -17.44 -4.83
CA ARG A 95 -10.74 -16.51 -5.28
C ARG A 95 -10.77 -15.22 -4.47
N ALA A 96 -10.70 -15.32 -3.14
CA ALA A 96 -10.67 -14.16 -2.25
C ALA A 96 -9.43 -13.28 -2.50
N VAL A 97 -8.26 -13.89 -2.71
CA VAL A 97 -7.03 -13.18 -3.11
C VAL A 97 -7.24 -12.44 -4.43
N LYS A 98 -7.79 -13.12 -5.44
CA LYS A 98 -8.06 -12.51 -6.74
C LYS A 98 -9.02 -11.32 -6.63
N GLU A 99 -10.07 -11.41 -5.82
CA GLU A 99 -11.02 -10.31 -5.60
C GLU A 99 -10.36 -9.10 -4.97
N ILE A 100 -9.45 -9.28 -4.00
CA ILE A 100 -8.67 -8.19 -3.42
C ILE A 100 -7.82 -7.52 -4.50
N LEU A 101 -7.09 -8.29 -5.29
CA LEU A 101 -6.24 -7.76 -6.36
C LEU A 101 -7.06 -7.00 -7.40
N ASP A 102 -8.16 -7.58 -7.88
CA ASP A 102 -9.06 -6.94 -8.86
C ASP A 102 -9.63 -5.62 -8.34
N ARG A 103 -10.01 -5.55 -7.06
CA ARG A 103 -10.51 -4.34 -6.41
C ARG A 103 -9.44 -3.26 -6.35
N CYS A 104 -8.24 -3.60 -5.88
CA CYS A 104 -7.13 -2.67 -5.77
C CYS A 104 -6.67 -2.18 -7.15
N TYR A 105 -6.67 -3.05 -8.15
CA TYR A 105 -6.36 -2.69 -9.53
C TYR A 105 -7.35 -1.68 -10.11
N LYS A 106 -8.65 -1.95 -9.95
CA LYS A 106 -9.70 -1.01 -10.37
C LYS A 106 -9.57 0.35 -9.69
N GLN A 107 -9.22 0.35 -8.40
CA GLN A 107 -8.97 1.58 -7.67
C GLN A 107 -7.75 2.32 -8.22
N ALA A 108 -6.66 1.63 -8.54
CA ALA A 108 -5.47 2.24 -9.15
C ALA A 108 -5.80 2.86 -10.51
N VAL A 109 -6.54 2.14 -11.37
CA VAL A 109 -6.99 2.65 -12.68
C VAL A 109 -7.83 3.92 -12.50
N ALA A 110 -8.86 3.88 -11.64
CA ALA A 110 -9.72 5.03 -11.40
C ALA A 110 -8.93 6.26 -10.90
N THR A 111 -7.99 6.05 -9.95
CA THR A 111 -7.14 7.13 -9.43
C THR A 111 -6.28 7.74 -10.55
N LEU A 112 -5.72 6.92 -11.44
CA LEU A 112 -4.91 7.42 -12.56
C LEU A 112 -5.75 8.18 -13.59
N GLU A 113 -6.96 7.71 -13.89
CA GLU A 113 -7.89 8.39 -14.80
C GLU A 113 -8.31 9.75 -14.22
N GLU A 114 -8.65 9.81 -12.93
CA GLU A 114 -9.01 11.07 -12.24
C GLU A 114 -7.84 12.06 -12.16
N SER A 115 -6.61 11.55 -12.01
CA SER A 115 -5.40 12.36 -11.86
C SER A 115 -4.64 12.56 -13.17
N ARG A 116 -5.25 12.29 -14.33
CA ARG A 116 -4.58 12.30 -15.64
C ARG A 116 -3.88 13.63 -15.95
N GLU A 117 -4.56 14.73 -15.72
CA GLU A 117 -4.01 16.06 -15.97
C GLU A 117 -2.79 16.37 -15.09
N ASP A 118 -2.84 15.95 -13.83
CA ASP A 118 -1.73 16.15 -12.90
C ASP A 118 -0.54 15.26 -13.23
N MET A 119 -0.78 14.04 -13.70
CA MET A 119 0.27 13.17 -14.22
C MET A 119 0.96 13.78 -15.44
N ASP A 120 0.19 14.33 -16.40
CA ASP A 120 0.75 14.96 -17.59
C ASP A 120 1.66 16.15 -17.23
N LYS A 121 1.29 16.95 -16.20
CA LYS A 121 2.14 18.03 -15.66
C LYS A 121 3.44 17.51 -15.07
N VAL A 122 3.35 16.45 -14.23
CA VAL A 122 4.53 15.82 -13.61
C VAL A 122 5.46 15.24 -14.67
N VAL A 123 4.91 14.54 -15.67
CA VAL A 123 5.68 13.96 -16.76
C VAL A 123 6.37 15.04 -17.60
N ALA A 124 5.67 16.12 -17.94
CA ALA A 124 6.24 17.23 -18.69
C ALA A 124 7.43 17.86 -17.95
N TYR A 125 7.29 18.09 -16.64
CA TYR A 125 8.37 18.63 -15.81
C TYR A 125 9.54 17.63 -15.69
N LEU A 126 9.25 16.33 -15.52
CA LEU A 126 10.26 15.29 -15.43
C LEU A 126 11.07 15.14 -16.73
N LEU A 127 10.42 15.27 -17.89
CA LEU A 127 11.10 15.24 -19.20
C LEU A 127 12.05 16.41 -19.39
N GLU A 128 11.76 17.56 -18.80
CA GLU A 128 12.63 18.74 -18.84
C GLU A 128 13.79 18.64 -17.85
N LYS A 129 13.53 18.14 -16.65
CA LYS A 129 14.49 18.14 -15.53
C LYS A 129 15.24 16.82 -15.35
N GLU A 130 14.78 15.73 -15.98
CA GLU A 130 15.26 14.35 -15.86
C GLU A 130 15.06 13.72 -14.46
N THR A 131 15.06 14.54 -13.40
CA THR A 131 14.79 14.13 -12.02
C THR A 131 13.95 15.17 -11.31
N ILE A 132 13.08 14.74 -10.41
CA ILE A 132 12.29 15.63 -9.54
C ILE A 132 12.39 15.18 -8.08
N THR A 133 12.30 16.12 -7.15
CA THR A 133 12.18 15.84 -5.73
C THR A 133 10.73 15.64 -5.34
N GLY A 134 10.48 15.00 -4.17
CA GLY A 134 9.13 14.88 -3.63
C GLY A 134 8.46 16.24 -3.40
N ALA A 135 9.22 17.26 -2.98
CA ALA A 135 8.71 18.61 -2.78
C ALA A 135 8.27 19.28 -4.09
N GLU A 136 9.03 19.11 -5.18
CA GLU A 136 8.66 19.60 -6.52
C GLU A 136 7.40 18.89 -7.02
N MET A 137 7.29 17.57 -6.84
CA MET A 137 6.11 16.80 -7.20
C MET A 137 4.86 17.32 -6.48
N VAL A 138 4.94 17.52 -5.16
CA VAL A 138 3.83 18.07 -4.37
C VAL A 138 3.47 19.48 -4.85
N ALA A 139 4.44 20.32 -5.15
CA ALA A 139 4.20 21.67 -5.68
C ALA A 139 3.42 21.63 -7.00
N ILE A 140 3.79 20.73 -7.93
CA ILE A 140 3.08 20.54 -9.20
C ILE A 140 1.62 20.12 -8.96
N LEU A 141 1.39 19.13 -8.09
CA LEU A 141 0.06 18.62 -7.76
C LEU A 141 -0.83 19.68 -7.08
N GLU A 142 -0.23 20.59 -6.31
CA GLU A 142 -0.93 21.70 -5.68
C GLU A 142 -1.03 22.95 -6.57
N GLY A 143 -0.57 22.88 -7.82
CA GLY A 143 -0.59 24.00 -8.76
C GLY A 143 0.36 25.13 -8.38
N ARG A 144 1.40 24.86 -7.61
CA ARG A 144 2.46 25.80 -7.21
C ARG A 144 3.67 25.67 -8.12
N ASP A 145 4.52 26.71 -8.13
CA ASP A 145 5.76 26.71 -8.90
C ASP A 145 6.77 25.69 -8.32
N PRO A 146 7.08 24.60 -9.03
CA PRO A 146 8.02 23.59 -8.55
C PRO A 146 9.45 24.13 -8.40
N ALA A 147 9.84 25.16 -9.15
CA ALA A 147 11.16 25.79 -9.02
C ALA A 147 11.36 26.49 -7.65
N LEU A 148 10.29 26.71 -6.94
CA LEU A 148 10.28 27.31 -5.60
C LEU A 148 9.96 26.28 -4.51
N ALA A 149 9.97 25.00 -4.81
CA ALA A 149 9.54 23.91 -3.91
C ALA A 149 10.27 23.93 -2.55
N ASP A 150 11.56 24.24 -2.52
CA ASP A 150 12.35 24.34 -1.28
C ASP A 150 11.88 25.45 -0.33
N ARG A 151 11.07 26.39 -0.81
CA ARG A 151 10.49 27.47 -0.01
C ARG A 151 9.17 27.09 0.65
N TYR A 152 8.60 25.96 0.27
CA TYR A 152 7.35 25.46 0.81
C TYR A 152 7.63 24.54 2.01
N PRO A 153 6.93 24.70 3.13
CA PRO A 153 7.08 23.77 4.25
C PRO A 153 6.61 22.38 3.83
N ASP A 154 7.44 21.37 4.13
CA ASP A 154 7.14 19.97 3.89
C ASP A 154 5.79 19.59 4.54
N PRO A 155 4.82 19.04 3.78
CA PRO A 155 3.54 18.61 4.33
C PRO A 155 3.68 17.56 5.45
N GLU A 156 4.73 16.72 5.43
CA GLU A 156 5.00 15.74 6.48
C GLU A 156 5.44 16.38 7.78
N GLN A 157 6.20 17.48 7.75
CA GLN A 157 6.58 18.24 8.94
C GLN A 157 5.39 18.90 9.65
N LYS A 158 4.27 19.14 8.96
CA LYS A 158 3.02 19.59 9.56
C LYS A 158 2.29 18.50 10.34
N ARG A 159 2.44 17.25 9.96
CA ARG A 159 1.81 16.10 10.66
C ARG A 159 2.51 15.79 11.98
N GLU A 160 3.83 15.94 12.06
CA GLU A 160 4.58 15.72 13.29
C GLU A 160 4.30 16.76 14.40
N LYS A 161 3.86 17.97 14.04
CA LYS A 161 3.53 19.02 15.01
C LYS A 161 2.12 18.92 15.59
N HIS A 162 1.30 17.99 15.13
CA HIS A 162 -0.06 17.78 15.62
C HIS A 162 -0.22 16.41 16.29
N THR A 163 0.71 16.05 17.18
CA THR A 163 0.52 14.93 18.11
C THR A 163 -0.48 15.41 19.15
N PRO A 164 -1.70 14.86 19.23
CA PRO A 164 -2.61 15.21 20.31
C PRO A 164 -1.94 14.79 21.63
N THR A 165 -1.81 15.72 22.55
CA THR A 165 -1.38 15.46 23.93
C THR A 165 -2.37 14.47 24.52
N VAL A 166 -1.96 13.19 24.66
CA VAL A 166 -2.75 12.20 25.36
C VAL A 166 -2.84 12.68 26.80
N SER A 167 -4.02 13.10 27.19
CA SER A 167 -4.38 13.43 28.57
C SER A 167 -4.01 12.25 29.46
N ALA A 168 -3.37 12.56 30.58
CA ALA A 168 -2.90 11.58 31.56
C ALA A 168 -3.95 10.51 31.86
N ALA A 169 -3.47 9.26 31.94
CA ALA A 169 -4.29 8.12 32.33
C ALA A 169 -5.01 8.39 33.67
N PRO A 170 -6.26 7.96 33.84
CA PRO A 170 -6.95 8.04 35.13
C PRO A 170 -6.23 7.18 36.16
N ASP A 171 -6.20 7.69 37.40
CA ASP A 171 -5.59 7.03 38.54
C ASP A 171 -6.10 5.59 38.73
N PRO A 172 -5.24 4.66 39.22
CA PRO A 172 -5.63 3.27 39.40
C PRO A 172 -6.72 3.17 40.50
N ILE A 173 -7.76 2.39 40.17
CA ILE A 173 -8.88 2.10 41.08
C ILE A 173 -8.31 1.33 42.30
N PRO A 174 -8.56 1.76 43.53
CA PRO A 174 -8.11 1.02 44.71
C PRO A 174 -8.87 -0.32 44.82
N LEU A 175 -8.10 -1.40 44.89
CA LEU A 175 -8.62 -2.73 45.19
C LEU A 175 -9.03 -2.76 46.65
N GLY A 176 -10.34 -2.84 46.91
CA GLY A 176 -10.91 -3.15 48.19
C GLY A 176 -11.05 -4.67 48.42
#